data_c8889a98b031852e02be884bd9af6dc3
#
_entry.id   c8889a98b031852e02be884bd9af6dc3
#
_cell.length_a   1.000
_cell.length_b   1.000
_cell.length_c   1.000
_cell.angle_alpha   90.00
_cell.angle_beta   90.00
_cell.angle_gamma   90.00
#
_symmetry.space_group_name_H-M   'P 1'
#
loop_
_entity.id
_entity.type
_entity.pdbx_description
1 polymer ?
#
loop_
_entity_poly.entity_id
_entity_poly.type
_entity_poly.pdbx_seq_one_letter_code
_entity_poly.pdbx_strand_id
1 'polypeptide(L)'
;MKNRSRVCFFLLFLAMPCLSLPSRATVATIIYDDKATLVSTAELSRDQLWVTTADLKLATGFELKPQGVCRDELCFPLSGSRKQELTRKNAGTMWFNLTGFARLVNQPIAHDPELAVWYFGLRSDQRQGLAALQAPDFTLADRNGKSHSLSEFRGKRVLLLTWASW
;
A
#
# COMPACT_ATOMS: atom_id res chain seq x y z
N MET A 1 31.04 -54.37 50.28
CA MET A 1 29.83 -54.47 49.46
C MET A 1 29.16 -53.11 49.44
N LYS A 2 29.29 -52.35 48.30
CA LYS A 2 28.81 -50.95 48.14
C LYS A 2 27.76 -50.92 47.05
N ASN A 3 26.51 -50.74 47.47
CA ASN A 3 25.34 -50.65 46.59
C ASN A 3 25.24 -49.22 46.07
N ARG A 4 25.41 -49.03 44.74
CA ARG A 4 25.21 -47.73 44.05
C ARG A 4 23.82 -47.71 43.41
N SER A 5 22.90 -47.03 44.06
CA SER A 5 21.61 -46.69 43.51
C SER A 5 21.77 -45.67 42.39
N ARG A 6 21.37 -46.02 41.14
CA ARG A 6 21.29 -45.12 40.01
C ARG A 6 19.90 -44.48 40.00
N VAL A 7 19.87 -43.20 40.35
CA VAL A 7 18.66 -42.37 40.20
C VAL A 7 18.60 -41.92 38.73
N CYS A 8 17.64 -42.48 37.99
CA CYS A 8 17.30 -41.99 36.66
C CYS A 8 16.48 -40.71 36.80
N PHE A 9 17.04 -39.55 36.42
CA PHE A 9 16.31 -38.31 36.28
C PHE A 9 15.61 -38.33 34.93
N PHE A 10 14.28 -38.54 34.96
CA PHE A 10 13.39 -38.35 33.82
C PHE A 10 13.11 -36.84 33.65
N LEU A 11 13.84 -36.22 32.71
CA LEU A 11 13.53 -34.86 32.24
C LEU A 11 12.23 -34.91 31.41
N LEU A 12 11.11 -34.51 32.02
CA LEU A 12 9.86 -34.26 31.34
C LEU A 12 10.01 -32.98 30.49
N PHE A 13 10.28 -33.14 29.19
CA PHE A 13 10.15 -32.04 28.23
C PHE A 13 8.65 -31.70 28.08
N LEU A 14 8.19 -30.65 28.76
CA LEU A 14 6.89 -30.03 28.47
C LEU A 14 7.00 -29.39 27.08
N ALA A 15 6.46 -30.05 26.08
CA ALA A 15 6.20 -29.47 24.76
C ALA A 15 5.12 -28.40 24.92
N MET A 16 5.55 -27.15 25.00
CA MET A 16 4.65 -25.99 24.96
C MET A 16 4.04 -25.90 23.57
N PRO A 17 2.73 -26.04 23.38
CA PRO A 17 2.12 -25.85 22.08
C PRO A 17 2.31 -24.36 21.71
N CYS A 18 3.02 -24.11 20.61
CA CYS A 18 3.11 -22.80 20.01
C CYS A 18 1.70 -22.44 19.51
N LEU A 19 0.92 -21.74 20.32
CA LEU A 19 -0.37 -21.16 19.89
C LEU A 19 -0.05 -20.11 18.83
N SER A 20 -0.18 -20.47 17.57
CA SER A 20 -0.26 -19.52 16.48
C SER A 20 -1.52 -18.67 16.66
N LEU A 21 -1.35 -17.45 17.16
CA LEU A 21 -2.43 -16.47 17.23
C LEU A 21 -2.98 -16.27 15.82
N PRO A 22 -4.30 -16.37 15.61
CA PRO A 22 -4.89 -16.09 14.30
C PRO A 22 -4.59 -14.63 13.95
N SER A 23 -4.05 -14.41 12.75
CA SER A 23 -3.86 -13.06 12.20
C SER A 23 -5.22 -12.37 12.16
N ARG A 24 -5.39 -11.34 12.99
CA ARG A 24 -6.64 -10.61 13.12
C ARG A 24 -6.81 -9.73 11.89
N ALA A 25 -7.86 -9.93 11.12
CA ALA A 25 -8.27 -8.96 10.12
C ALA A 25 -8.50 -7.61 10.81
N THR A 26 -7.86 -6.56 10.31
CA THR A 26 -7.88 -5.24 10.90
C THR A 26 -8.54 -4.28 9.92
N VAL A 27 -9.34 -3.36 10.42
CA VAL A 27 -9.89 -2.27 9.62
C VAL A 27 -8.75 -1.31 9.27
N ALA A 28 -8.66 -0.93 7.99
CA ALA A 28 -7.67 0.04 7.52
C ALA A 28 -8.33 1.06 6.59
N THR A 29 -7.82 2.28 6.59
CA THR A 29 -8.18 3.31 5.62
C THR A 29 -7.13 3.36 4.53
N ILE A 30 -7.56 3.16 3.29
CA ILE A 30 -6.70 3.26 2.10
C ILE A 30 -7.07 4.53 1.36
N ILE A 31 -6.10 5.41 1.18
CA ILE A 31 -6.23 6.62 0.36
C ILE A 31 -5.52 6.36 -0.95
N TYR A 32 -6.29 6.27 -2.03
CA TYR A 32 -5.81 5.96 -3.37
C TYR A 32 -6.50 6.87 -4.39
N ASP A 33 -5.73 7.53 -5.28
CA ASP A 33 -6.23 8.55 -6.19
C ASP A 33 -7.11 9.60 -5.47
N ASP A 34 -6.63 10.12 -4.33
CA ASP A 34 -7.28 11.10 -3.44
C ASP A 34 -8.64 10.66 -2.85
N LYS A 35 -8.99 9.38 -3.01
CA LYS A 35 -10.20 8.79 -2.43
C LYS A 35 -9.84 7.94 -1.21
N ALA A 36 -10.45 8.25 -0.07
CA ALA A 36 -10.37 7.42 1.14
C ALA A 36 -11.40 6.29 1.08
N THR A 37 -10.95 5.06 1.30
CA THR A 37 -11.80 3.87 1.34
C THR A 37 -11.50 3.08 2.61
N LEU A 38 -12.54 2.77 3.38
CA LEU A 38 -12.44 1.93 4.56
C LEU A 38 -12.50 0.46 4.13
N VAL A 39 -11.50 -0.32 4.54
CA VAL A 39 -11.38 -1.74 4.24
C VAL A 39 -11.47 -2.53 5.53
N SER A 40 -12.41 -3.45 5.60
CA SER A 40 -12.72 -4.21 6.83
C SER A 40 -11.92 -5.51 6.98
N THR A 41 -11.17 -5.90 5.96
CA THR A 41 -10.43 -7.17 5.88
C THR A 41 -8.98 -6.96 5.48
N ALA A 42 -8.31 -5.99 6.11
CA ALA A 42 -6.89 -5.77 5.90
C ALA A 42 -6.05 -6.67 6.83
N GLU A 43 -4.96 -7.20 6.32
CA GLU A 43 -3.91 -7.79 7.14
C GLU A 43 -2.69 -6.89 7.08
N LEU A 44 -2.33 -6.36 8.24
CA LEU A 44 -1.27 -5.38 8.40
C LEU A 44 -0.03 -6.05 8.98
N SER A 45 1.11 -5.82 8.35
CA SER A 45 2.42 -5.98 8.97
C SER A 45 3.15 -4.64 8.88
N ARG A 46 4.32 -4.50 9.54
CA ARG A 46 5.01 -3.19 9.66
C ARG A 46 5.06 -2.38 8.37
N ASP A 47 5.34 -3.05 7.23
CA ASP A 47 5.56 -2.39 5.93
C ASP A 47 4.75 -3.02 4.80
N GLN A 48 3.79 -3.87 5.14
CA GLN A 48 2.98 -4.58 4.15
C GLN A 48 1.51 -4.48 4.47
N LEU A 49 0.75 -4.12 3.46
CA LEU A 49 -0.70 -4.12 3.46
C LEU A 49 -1.19 -5.21 2.50
N TRP A 50 -1.82 -6.23 3.08
CA TRP A 50 -2.52 -7.27 2.34
C TRP A 50 -4.00 -7.02 2.39
N VAL A 51 -4.64 -7.04 1.24
CA VAL A 51 -6.09 -6.83 1.08
C VAL A 51 -6.70 -8.01 0.33
N THR A 52 -7.99 -8.23 0.48
CA THR A 52 -8.70 -9.19 -0.38
C THR A 52 -8.79 -8.64 -1.81
N THR A 53 -9.04 -9.51 -2.78
CA THR A 53 -9.23 -9.06 -4.17
C THR A 53 -10.47 -8.18 -4.34
N ALA A 54 -11.48 -8.35 -3.49
CA ALA A 54 -12.65 -7.48 -3.43
C ALA A 54 -12.29 -6.08 -2.92
N ASP A 55 -11.52 -6.00 -1.83
CA ASP A 55 -11.07 -4.74 -1.25
C ASP A 55 -10.06 -4.02 -2.16
N LEU A 56 -9.21 -4.77 -2.88
CA LEU A 56 -8.34 -4.21 -3.92
C LEU A 56 -9.17 -3.44 -4.95
N LYS A 57 -10.21 -4.07 -5.48
CA LYS A 57 -11.11 -3.42 -6.45
C LYS A 57 -11.81 -2.20 -5.85
N LEU A 58 -12.34 -2.34 -4.63
CA LEU A 58 -13.08 -1.28 -3.94
C LEU A 58 -12.22 -0.04 -3.69
N ALA A 59 -10.99 -0.24 -3.21
CA ALA A 59 -10.10 0.84 -2.81
C ALA A 59 -9.37 1.49 -3.98
N THR A 60 -9.00 0.72 -5.02
CA THR A 60 -8.09 1.19 -6.07
C THR A 60 -8.68 1.13 -7.48
N GLY A 61 -9.78 0.43 -7.67
CA GLY A 61 -10.33 0.10 -8.99
C GLY A 61 -9.56 -0.99 -9.74
N PHE A 62 -8.41 -1.46 -9.22
CA PHE A 62 -7.66 -2.55 -9.84
C PHE A 62 -8.26 -3.92 -9.52
N GLU A 63 -8.21 -4.79 -10.49
CA GLU A 63 -8.64 -6.19 -10.39
C GLU A 63 -7.50 -7.15 -10.70
N LEU A 64 -7.42 -8.23 -9.95
CA LEU A 64 -6.50 -9.32 -10.26
C LEU A 64 -7.12 -10.20 -11.36
N LYS A 65 -6.53 -10.14 -12.57
CA LYS A 65 -6.91 -10.93 -13.74
C LYS A 65 -5.84 -11.99 -14.05
N PRO A 66 -6.12 -12.98 -14.89
CA PRO A 66 -5.14 -14.00 -15.27
C PRO A 66 -3.83 -13.42 -15.81
N GLN A 67 -3.90 -12.35 -16.60
CA GLN A 67 -2.76 -11.66 -17.21
C GLN A 67 -2.03 -10.70 -16.28
N GLY A 68 -2.64 -10.27 -15.16
CA GLY A 68 -2.01 -9.32 -14.26
C GLY A 68 -3.00 -8.55 -13.39
N VAL A 69 -2.58 -7.38 -12.92
CA VAL A 69 -3.41 -6.42 -12.18
C VAL A 69 -3.84 -5.32 -13.12
N CYS A 70 -5.14 -5.23 -13.36
CA CYS A 70 -5.69 -4.37 -14.41
C CYS A 70 -6.76 -3.43 -13.87
N ARG A 71 -6.79 -2.20 -14.39
CA ARG A 71 -7.86 -1.20 -14.19
C ARG A 71 -8.15 -0.56 -15.54
N ASP A 72 -9.38 -0.68 -15.99
CA ASP A 72 -9.80 -0.25 -17.32
C ASP A 72 -8.88 -0.86 -18.40
N GLU A 73 -8.25 -0.03 -19.22
CA GLU A 73 -7.30 -0.46 -20.27
C GLU A 73 -5.87 -0.64 -19.76
N LEU A 74 -5.57 -0.15 -18.57
CA LEU A 74 -4.25 -0.25 -17.96
C LEU A 74 -4.08 -1.61 -17.29
N CYS A 75 -3.06 -2.36 -17.69
CA CYS A 75 -2.76 -3.67 -17.14
C CYS A 75 -1.27 -3.83 -16.84
N PHE A 76 -0.96 -4.23 -15.62
CA PHE A 76 0.40 -4.56 -15.19
C PHE A 76 0.57 -6.06 -15.19
N PRO A 77 1.34 -6.63 -16.13
CA PRO A 77 1.52 -8.07 -16.22
C PRO A 77 2.19 -8.64 -14.98
N LEU A 78 1.60 -9.71 -14.44
CA LEU A 78 2.18 -10.46 -13.32
C LEU A 78 2.40 -11.92 -13.78
N SER A 79 3.66 -12.32 -13.84
CA SER A 79 4.06 -13.68 -14.22
C SER A 79 5.04 -14.28 -13.21
N GLY A 80 5.05 -15.61 -13.12
CA GLY A 80 6.04 -16.35 -12.34
C GLY A 80 6.14 -15.94 -10.87
N SER A 81 7.34 -15.64 -10.41
CA SER A 81 7.68 -15.28 -9.04
C SER A 81 6.94 -14.03 -8.56
N ARG A 82 6.79 -13.00 -9.40
CA ARG A 82 6.10 -11.76 -9.04
C ARG A 82 4.63 -11.99 -8.64
N LYS A 83 3.95 -12.90 -9.32
CA LYS A 83 2.58 -13.27 -8.96
C LYS A 83 2.54 -13.94 -7.59
N GLN A 84 3.51 -14.83 -7.31
CA GLN A 84 3.61 -15.52 -6.02
C GLN A 84 3.94 -14.55 -4.87
N GLU A 85 4.77 -13.53 -5.11
CA GLU A 85 5.11 -12.49 -4.13
C GLU A 85 3.93 -11.58 -3.80
N LEU A 86 3.09 -11.31 -4.79
CA LEU A 86 1.97 -10.36 -4.67
C LEU A 86 0.63 -11.03 -4.34
N THR A 87 0.53 -12.35 -4.44
CA THR A 87 -0.73 -13.06 -4.17
C THR A 87 -0.52 -14.23 -3.22
N ARG A 88 -1.49 -14.46 -2.36
CA ARG A 88 -1.54 -15.66 -1.54
C ARG A 88 -3.00 -16.10 -1.33
N LYS A 89 -3.22 -17.40 -1.16
CA LYS A 89 -4.53 -17.95 -0.84
C LYS A 89 -4.52 -18.41 0.62
N ASN A 90 -5.43 -17.89 1.42
CA ASN A 90 -5.60 -18.30 2.81
C ASN A 90 -7.08 -18.51 3.10
N ALA A 91 -7.43 -19.67 3.71
CA ALA A 91 -8.80 -20.06 4.05
C ALA A 91 -9.82 -19.84 2.90
N GLY A 92 -9.41 -20.17 1.65
CA GLY A 92 -10.27 -19.99 0.47
C GLY A 92 -10.28 -18.59 -0.12
N THR A 93 -9.82 -17.57 0.62
CA THR A 93 -9.78 -16.18 0.18
C THR A 93 -8.46 -15.87 -0.52
N MET A 94 -8.53 -15.15 -1.63
CA MET A 94 -7.36 -14.64 -2.35
C MET A 94 -6.97 -13.27 -1.78
N TRP A 95 -5.72 -13.17 -1.36
CA TRP A 95 -5.12 -11.96 -0.81
C TRP A 95 -4.12 -11.37 -1.80
N PHE A 96 -4.03 -10.05 -1.81
CA PHE A 96 -3.15 -9.29 -2.67
C PHE A 96 -2.28 -8.32 -1.85
N ASN A 97 -0.97 -8.30 -2.11
CA ASN A 97 -0.02 -7.38 -1.46
C ASN A 97 -0.05 -6.03 -2.17
N LEU A 98 -0.87 -5.10 -1.66
CA LEU A 98 -1.03 -3.78 -2.27
C LEU A 98 0.24 -2.93 -2.17
N THR A 99 0.99 -3.01 -1.07
CA THR A 99 2.27 -2.30 -0.92
C THR A 99 3.36 -2.87 -1.81
N GLY A 100 3.39 -4.20 -1.98
CA GLY A 100 4.30 -4.86 -2.93
C GLY A 100 4.03 -4.42 -4.37
N PHE A 101 2.75 -4.33 -4.75
CA PHE A 101 2.35 -3.82 -6.06
C PHE A 101 2.73 -2.35 -6.25
N ALA A 102 2.48 -1.49 -5.27
CA ALA A 102 2.85 -0.08 -5.33
C ALA A 102 4.36 0.11 -5.55
N ARG A 103 5.20 -0.70 -4.87
CA ARG A 103 6.65 -0.69 -5.09
C ARG A 103 7.00 -1.13 -6.52
N LEU A 104 6.33 -2.16 -7.05
CA LEU A 104 6.55 -2.64 -8.42
C LEU A 104 6.30 -1.53 -9.48
N VAL A 105 5.26 -0.70 -9.26
CA VAL A 105 4.90 0.39 -10.19
C VAL A 105 5.51 1.74 -9.78
N ASN A 106 6.51 1.72 -8.88
CA ASN A 106 7.18 2.91 -8.33
C ASN A 106 6.19 3.97 -7.83
N GLN A 107 5.16 3.52 -7.11
CA GLN A 107 4.17 4.37 -6.45
C GLN A 107 4.63 4.68 -5.03
N PRO A 108 4.76 5.94 -4.62
CA PRO A 108 5.11 6.31 -3.26
C PRO A 108 4.03 5.86 -2.28
N ILE A 109 4.47 5.42 -1.10
CA ILE A 109 3.59 4.97 -0.01
C ILE A 109 3.96 5.74 1.25
N ALA A 110 2.97 6.26 1.93
CA ALA A 110 3.08 6.71 3.31
C ALA A 110 2.03 5.97 4.15
N HIS A 111 2.36 5.65 5.40
CA HIS A 111 1.39 5.02 6.29
C HIS A 111 1.57 5.46 7.73
N ASP A 112 0.48 5.45 8.45
CA ASP A 112 0.42 5.64 9.89
C ASP A 112 -0.06 4.33 10.52
N PRO A 113 0.82 3.61 11.27
CA PRO A 113 0.47 2.33 11.86
C PRO A 113 -0.50 2.46 13.04
N GLU A 114 -0.55 3.60 13.73
CA GLU A 114 -1.44 3.82 14.88
C GLU A 114 -2.87 4.03 14.42
N LEU A 115 -3.05 4.80 13.35
CA LEU A 115 -4.35 5.07 12.75
C LEU A 115 -4.77 4.04 11.71
N ALA A 116 -3.88 3.09 11.35
CA ALA A 116 -4.07 2.13 10.26
C ALA A 116 -4.46 2.81 8.93
N VAL A 117 -3.82 3.95 8.62
CA VAL A 117 -4.04 4.73 7.40
C VAL A 117 -2.90 4.49 6.42
N TRP A 118 -3.23 4.21 5.16
CA TRP A 118 -2.28 4.00 4.08
C TRP A 118 -2.57 4.96 2.93
N TYR A 119 -1.60 5.78 2.57
CA TYR A 119 -1.68 6.71 1.44
C TYR A 119 -0.81 6.21 0.29
N PHE A 120 -1.39 6.13 -0.89
CA PHE A 120 -0.72 5.78 -2.14
C PHE A 120 -0.69 7.00 -3.06
N GLY A 121 0.50 7.54 -3.28
CA GLY A 121 0.71 8.69 -4.16
C GLY A 121 0.59 8.33 -5.64
N LEU A 122 0.94 9.26 -6.53
CA LEU A 122 0.90 9.03 -7.97
C LEU A 122 1.90 7.96 -8.41
N ARG A 123 1.49 7.03 -9.24
CA ARG A 123 2.37 6.03 -9.86
C ARG A 123 3.34 6.69 -10.85
N SER A 124 4.40 5.96 -11.23
CA SER A 124 5.43 6.48 -12.16
C SER A 124 4.86 6.89 -13.52
N ASP A 125 3.88 6.16 -14.04
CA ASP A 125 3.19 6.47 -15.29
C ASP A 125 2.39 7.78 -15.22
N GLN A 126 1.83 8.10 -14.06
CA GLN A 126 1.09 9.34 -13.79
C GLN A 126 2.02 10.55 -13.55
N ARG A 127 3.28 10.31 -13.15
CA ARG A 127 4.27 11.36 -12.87
C ARG A 127 5.08 11.81 -14.09
N GLN A 128 4.68 11.44 -15.29
CA GLN A 128 5.43 11.75 -16.53
C GLN A 128 5.60 13.26 -16.73
N GLY A 129 4.65 14.09 -16.31
CA GLY A 129 4.76 15.55 -16.35
C GLY A 129 5.95 16.07 -15.53
N LEU A 130 6.20 15.52 -14.34
CA LEU A 130 7.34 15.87 -13.50
C LEU A 130 8.67 15.37 -14.11
N ALA A 131 8.68 14.18 -14.69
CA ALA A 131 9.85 13.62 -15.36
C ALA A 131 10.21 14.41 -16.62
N ALA A 132 9.23 14.99 -17.31
CA ALA A 132 9.40 15.88 -18.45
C ALA A 132 9.71 17.33 -18.03
N LEU A 133 9.91 17.61 -16.75
CA LEU A 133 10.11 18.95 -16.18
C LEU A 133 8.95 19.92 -16.53
N GLN A 134 7.75 19.39 -16.72
CA GLN A 134 6.55 20.17 -16.97
C GLN A 134 5.76 20.30 -15.66
N ALA A 135 5.64 21.53 -15.18
CA ALA A 135 4.79 21.83 -14.04
C ALA A 135 3.30 21.62 -14.43
N PRO A 136 2.49 20.98 -13.55
CA PRO A 136 1.05 20.92 -13.74
C PRO A 136 0.48 22.33 -13.83
N ASP A 137 -0.46 22.57 -14.75
CA ASP A 137 -1.17 23.84 -14.79
C ASP A 137 -2.16 23.92 -13.61
N PHE A 138 -2.22 25.08 -13.00
CA PHE A 138 -3.21 25.36 -11.94
C PHE A 138 -3.68 26.81 -12.09
N THR A 139 -4.86 27.10 -11.56
CA THR A 139 -5.47 28.43 -11.61
C THR A 139 -5.73 28.92 -10.19
N LEU A 140 -5.30 30.13 -9.90
CA LEU A 140 -5.53 30.81 -8.63
C LEU A 140 -6.15 32.18 -8.86
N ALA A 141 -7.04 32.58 -7.97
CA ALA A 141 -7.57 33.94 -7.99
C ALA A 141 -6.57 34.92 -7.34
N ASP A 142 -6.39 36.06 -7.95
CA ASP A 142 -5.67 37.18 -7.34
C ASP A 142 -6.50 37.87 -6.25
N ARG A 143 -5.93 38.88 -5.63
CA ARG A 143 -6.55 39.65 -4.56
C ARG A 143 -7.86 40.36 -4.99
N ASN A 144 -8.06 40.58 -6.29
CA ASN A 144 -9.27 41.20 -6.86
C ASN A 144 -10.28 40.14 -7.35
N GLY A 145 -10.01 38.86 -7.13
CA GLY A 145 -10.84 37.75 -7.57
C GLY A 145 -10.64 37.35 -9.04
N LYS A 146 -9.67 37.95 -9.75
CA LYS A 146 -9.35 37.57 -11.12
C LYS A 146 -8.52 36.28 -11.12
N SER A 147 -8.96 35.30 -11.90
CA SER A 147 -8.25 34.03 -12.06
C SER A 147 -7.04 34.15 -12.99
N HIS A 148 -5.94 33.56 -12.58
CA HIS A 148 -4.70 33.44 -13.35
C HIS A 148 -4.24 31.99 -13.39
N SER A 149 -3.90 31.50 -14.56
CA SER A 149 -3.35 30.17 -14.78
C SER A 149 -1.83 30.22 -14.87
N LEU A 150 -1.13 29.20 -14.36
CA LEU A 150 0.32 29.13 -14.48
C LEU A 150 0.78 29.18 -15.94
N SER A 151 0.00 28.61 -16.85
CA SER A 151 0.25 28.64 -18.29
C SER A 151 0.32 30.04 -18.91
N GLU A 152 -0.30 31.07 -18.31
CA GLU A 152 -0.20 32.47 -18.78
C GLU A 152 1.22 33.05 -18.67
N PHE A 153 2.04 32.43 -17.82
CA PHE A 153 3.40 32.83 -17.55
C PHE A 153 4.46 32.04 -18.34
N ARG A 154 4.04 31.30 -19.38
CA ARG A 154 5.00 30.55 -20.23
C ARG A 154 6.06 31.46 -20.80
N GLY A 155 7.31 30.97 -20.75
CA GLY A 155 8.47 31.76 -21.18
C GLY A 155 9.01 32.74 -20.11
N LYS A 156 8.35 32.85 -18.97
CA LYS A 156 8.81 33.64 -17.81
C LYS A 156 9.32 32.72 -16.69
N ARG A 157 10.20 33.27 -15.86
CA ARG A 157 10.60 32.61 -14.62
C ARG A 157 9.56 32.93 -13.54
N VAL A 158 8.94 31.91 -12.98
CA VAL A 158 7.93 32.03 -11.92
C VAL A 158 8.49 31.45 -10.63
N LEU A 159 8.48 32.22 -9.55
CA LEU A 159 8.76 31.74 -8.18
C LEU A 159 7.44 31.56 -7.47
N LEU A 160 7.12 30.31 -7.10
CA LEU A 160 5.95 29.97 -6.30
C LEU A 160 6.35 29.87 -4.83
N LEU A 161 5.77 30.72 -3.98
CA LEU A 161 5.95 30.68 -2.55
C LEU A 161 4.63 30.34 -1.89
N THR A 162 4.64 29.38 -0.99
CA THR A 162 3.49 29.04 -0.15
C THR A 162 3.85 29.25 1.33
N TRP A 163 2.96 29.89 2.05
CA TRP A 163 3.09 30.03 3.50
C TRP A 163 1.71 29.85 4.15
N ALA A 164 1.72 29.55 5.42
CA ALA A 164 0.52 29.52 6.22
C ALA A 164 0.66 30.52 7.37
N SER A 165 -0.41 31.25 7.64
CA SER A 165 -0.54 32.09 8.84
C SER A 165 -1.49 31.41 9.81
N TRP A 166 -0.95 30.81 10.85
CA TRP A 166 -1.68 30.26 12.00
C TRP A 166 -1.26 30.94 13.29
#